data_dfe8d77bd70ca1a52cb24b425e4b1d59
#
_entry.id   dfe8d77bd70ca1a52cb24b425e4b1d59
#
_cell.length_a   1.000
_cell.length_b   1.000
_cell.length_c   1.000
_cell.angle_alpha   90.00
_cell.angle_beta   90.00
_cell.angle_gamma   90.00
#
_symmetry.space_group_name_H-M   'P 1'
#
loop_
_entity.id
_entity.type
_entity.pdbx_description
1 polymer ?
#
loop_
_entity_poly.entity_id
_entity_poly.type
_entity_poly.pdbx_seq_one_letter_code
_entity_poly.pdbx_strand_id
1 'polypeptide(L)'
;MSRKPTQGIDYTSRDYEAYRTMLIQELQKRMPEYTDTSQTDAGIVILECLANGLDICSLYTDVIANDCFLPTTQDRRIAVLLARQLRYIAKNQTASVVPQVFVLGNEMDRDIVIPKGSVVHTKDSTDMVTVYFETEDDLIIPAGMLGDEKNEDDSYKYSVNVIQGTSVNEDLLGSSNGQPYQSFKLNYKEVLTNSIQLMINEGDGYEVWTQVDTLIDSDEESRHYTVTVDEFDTCYIEFGSGARGKIPDVYDNGIIASYRVGGGSIGNVKPSTITEFDESIAYVDRTFNPSGPTVLGHEKESIEEIRENAPAAFRTQDRAITAQDYADLLRINFYEVLSSVGISDEVVKLKMNVFYLMREGYTMDEALLKRVNDFFNSRIIPGTSYEFKKHEEYPITITANLIIDDDYDKETIVGYVTDYVENTFFAYGNLVFGDKFVKSDLEHEIKQTFAGVESFRIISPDSDIITADKDSKIITLKELKLNVTGGKVKEG
;
A
#
# COMPACT_ATOMS: atom_id res chain seq x y z
N MET A 1 6.99 -13.22 12.31
CA MET A 1 8.02 -12.96 11.27
C MET A 1 8.09 -11.46 11.08
N SER A 2 9.22 -10.85 11.35
CA SER A 2 9.42 -9.41 11.10
C SER A 2 9.07 -9.09 9.65
N ARG A 3 8.27 -8.05 9.41
CA ARG A 3 7.94 -7.53 8.07
C ARG A 3 9.14 -6.82 7.42
N LYS A 4 10.35 -7.36 7.60
CA LYS A 4 11.51 -6.87 6.85
C LYS A 4 11.29 -7.20 5.38
N PRO A 5 11.44 -6.23 4.45
CA PRO A 5 11.37 -6.52 3.04
C PRO A 5 12.34 -7.66 2.73
N THR A 6 11.84 -8.70 2.10
CA THR A 6 12.65 -9.83 1.69
C THR A 6 13.63 -9.31 0.65
N GLN A 7 14.91 -9.21 0.97
CA GLN A 7 15.91 -8.85 -0.01
C GLN A 7 15.94 -9.93 -1.10
N GLY A 8 16.09 -9.51 -2.34
CA GLY A 8 16.26 -10.45 -3.44
C GLY A 8 17.43 -11.40 -3.17
N ILE A 9 17.31 -12.63 -3.66
CA ILE A 9 18.36 -13.64 -3.51
C ILE A 9 19.42 -13.38 -4.57
N ASP A 10 20.68 -13.34 -4.17
CA ASP A 10 21.83 -13.38 -5.07
C ASP A 10 22.07 -14.83 -5.50
N TYR A 11 21.61 -15.20 -6.71
CA TYR A 11 21.75 -16.55 -7.26
C TYR A 11 23.11 -16.78 -7.90
N THR A 12 23.76 -15.73 -8.38
CA THR A 12 25.02 -15.86 -9.10
C THR A 12 26.23 -15.80 -8.19
N SER A 13 26.12 -15.15 -7.02
CA SER A 13 27.20 -14.95 -6.04
C SER A 13 28.47 -14.40 -6.67
N ARG A 14 28.36 -13.62 -7.74
CA ARG A 14 29.48 -13.07 -8.49
C ARG A 14 29.21 -11.60 -8.78
N ASP A 15 30.06 -10.78 -8.20
CA ASP A 15 30.10 -9.34 -8.38
C ASP A 15 31.30 -8.88 -9.23
N TYR A 16 31.41 -7.60 -9.43
CA TYR A 16 32.51 -6.98 -10.17
C TYR A 16 33.89 -7.46 -9.69
N GLU A 17 34.15 -7.52 -8.37
CA GLU A 17 35.46 -7.91 -7.81
C GLU A 17 35.75 -9.38 -8.08
N ALA A 18 34.76 -10.25 -7.99
CA ALA A 18 34.92 -11.66 -8.31
C ALA A 18 35.25 -11.86 -9.80
N TYR A 19 34.56 -11.17 -10.70
CA TYR A 19 34.86 -11.22 -12.14
C TYR A 19 36.21 -10.61 -12.47
N ARG A 20 36.55 -9.48 -11.88
CA ARG A 20 37.87 -8.83 -12.04
C ARG A 20 38.99 -9.78 -11.62
N THR A 21 38.88 -10.38 -10.46
CA THR A 21 39.87 -11.33 -9.95
C THR A 21 40.01 -12.56 -10.86
N MET A 22 38.88 -13.12 -11.30
CA MET A 22 38.84 -14.26 -12.22
C MET A 22 39.53 -13.95 -13.56
N LEU A 23 39.23 -12.78 -14.16
CA LEU A 23 39.82 -12.38 -15.43
C LEU A 23 41.29 -12.13 -15.35
N ILE A 24 41.77 -11.50 -14.27
CA ILE A 24 43.21 -11.28 -14.03
C ILE A 24 43.94 -12.62 -13.82
N GLN A 25 43.38 -13.54 -13.05
CA GLN A 25 43.95 -14.87 -12.86
C GLN A 25 44.05 -15.67 -14.17
N GLU A 26 43.01 -15.60 -15.02
CA GLU A 26 43.03 -16.25 -16.32
C GLU A 26 44.05 -15.62 -17.28
N LEU A 27 44.21 -14.27 -17.24
CA LEU A 27 45.22 -13.56 -17.99
C LEU A 27 46.62 -14.03 -17.58
N GLN A 28 46.92 -14.04 -16.28
CA GLN A 28 48.24 -14.46 -15.74
C GLN A 28 48.53 -15.95 -16.01
N LYS A 29 47.50 -16.80 -16.05
CA LYS A 29 47.65 -18.21 -16.44
C LYS A 29 48.05 -18.38 -17.90
N ARG A 30 47.57 -17.54 -18.80
CA ARG A 30 47.86 -17.58 -20.23
C ARG A 30 49.14 -16.84 -20.61
N MET A 31 49.40 -15.76 -19.88
CA MET A 31 50.55 -14.88 -20.06
C MET A 31 51.27 -14.68 -18.72
N PRO A 32 52.11 -15.64 -18.27
CA PRO A 32 52.76 -15.56 -16.95
C PRO A 32 53.72 -14.37 -16.78
N GLU A 33 54.18 -13.80 -17.88
CA GLU A 33 54.99 -12.57 -17.91
C GLU A 33 54.19 -11.31 -17.62
N TYR A 34 52.88 -11.35 -17.65
CA TYR A 34 52.03 -10.20 -17.37
C TYR A 34 51.82 -10.04 -15.86
N THR A 35 52.67 -9.24 -15.23
CA THR A 35 52.71 -9.06 -13.78
C THR A 35 52.11 -7.74 -13.30
N ASP A 36 51.96 -6.76 -14.19
CA ASP A 36 51.36 -5.47 -13.85
C ASP A 36 49.83 -5.60 -13.79
N THR A 37 49.26 -5.38 -12.60
CA THR A 37 47.82 -5.38 -12.35
C THR A 37 47.31 -4.02 -11.91
N SER A 38 48.11 -2.96 -12.19
CA SER A 38 47.69 -1.59 -11.85
C SER A 38 46.51 -1.11 -12.69
N GLN A 39 45.70 -0.27 -12.09
CA GLN A 39 44.54 0.33 -12.76
C GLN A 39 44.90 1.31 -13.91
N THR A 40 46.15 1.62 -14.06
CA THR A 40 46.66 2.49 -15.16
C THR A 40 47.09 1.70 -16.39
N ASP A 41 47.24 0.38 -16.29
CA ASP A 41 47.56 -0.46 -17.43
C ASP A 41 46.33 -0.64 -18.36
N ALA A 42 46.54 -0.41 -19.65
CA ALA A 42 45.48 -0.46 -20.65
C ALA A 42 44.82 -1.84 -20.77
N GLY A 43 45.58 -2.93 -20.57
CA GLY A 43 45.04 -4.30 -20.57
C GLY A 43 44.14 -4.55 -19.37
N ILE A 44 44.54 -4.08 -18.19
CA ILE A 44 43.74 -4.19 -16.97
C ILE A 44 42.47 -3.35 -17.07
N VAL A 45 42.52 -2.14 -17.61
CA VAL A 45 41.35 -1.30 -17.84
C VAL A 45 40.31 -2.01 -18.74
N ILE A 46 40.75 -2.69 -19.81
CA ILE A 46 39.85 -3.46 -20.69
C ILE A 46 39.23 -4.63 -19.91
N LEU A 47 39.98 -5.35 -19.07
CA LEU A 47 39.44 -6.43 -18.25
C LEU A 47 38.44 -5.90 -17.20
N GLU A 48 38.69 -4.74 -16.63
CA GLU A 48 37.75 -4.07 -15.69
C GLU A 48 36.44 -3.67 -16.37
N CYS A 49 36.52 -3.14 -17.60
CA CYS A 49 35.32 -2.88 -18.40
C CYS A 49 34.53 -4.17 -18.71
N LEU A 50 35.24 -5.27 -19.00
CA LEU A 50 34.61 -6.57 -19.22
C LEU A 50 34.01 -7.13 -17.94
N ALA A 51 34.71 -7.01 -16.81
CA ALA A 51 34.20 -7.42 -15.49
C ALA A 51 32.92 -6.66 -15.12
N ASN A 52 32.86 -5.35 -15.38
CA ASN A 52 31.65 -4.55 -15.18
C ASN A 52 30.48 -5.02 -16.09
N GLY A 53 30.79 -5.35 -17.34
CA GLY A 53 29.76 -5.91 -18.24
C GLY A 53 29.20 -7.26 -17.77
N LEU A 54 30.07 -8.13 -17.20
CA LEU A 54 29.68 -9.42 -16.63
C LEU A 54 28.87 -9.24 -15.33
N ASP A 55 29.22 -8.25 -14.50
CA ASP A 55 28.50 -7.91 -13.29
C ASP A 55 27.08 -7.46 -13.62
N ILE A 56 26.89 -6.58 -14.61
CA ILE A 56 25.58 -6.19 -15.11
C ILE A 56 24.78 -7.41 -15.60
N CYS A 57 25.40 -8.34 -16.33
CA CYS A 57 24.73 -9.57 -16.78
C CYS A 57 24.30 -10.46 -15.60
N SER A 58 25.15 -10.58 -14.55
CA SER A 58 24.78 -11.27 -13.33
C SER A 58 23.60 -10.63 -12.64
N LEU A 59 23.60 -9.31 -12.47
CA LEU A 59 22.49 -8.56 -11.89
C LEU A 59 21.18 -8.81 -12.63
N TYR A 60 21.19 -8.75 -13.97
CA TYR A 60 19.99 -9.07 -14.76
C TYR A 60 19.52 -10.52 -14.56
N THR A 61 20.46 -11.46 -14.45
CA THR A 61 20.14 -12.87 -14.20
C THR A 61 19.47 -13.03 -12.83
N ASP A 62 20.00 -12.38 -11.81
CA ASP A 62 19.47 -12.43 -10.45
C ASP A 62 18.07 -11.78 -10.36
N VAL A 63 17.89 -10.62 -11.02
CA VAL A 63 16.58 -9.95 -11.10
C VAL A 63 15.55 -10.87 -11.76
N ILE A 64 15.86 -11.45 -12.94
CA ILE A 64 14.96 -12.34 -13.65
C ILE A 64 14.63 -13.58 -12.80
N ALA A 65 15.63 -14.15 -12.12
CA ALA A 65 15.42 -15.32 -11.27
C ALA A 65 14.54 -15.00 -10.06
N ASN A 66 14.74 -13.84 -9.43
CA ASN A 66 13.90 -13.36 -8.33
C ASN A 66 12.45 -13.10 -8.77
N ASP A 67 12.27 -12.56 -9.97
CA ASP A 67 10.96 -12.23 -10.52
C ASP A 67 10.14 -13.46 -10.97
N CYS A 68 10.75 -14.64 -11.00
CA CYS A 68 10.04 -15.90 -11.25
C CYS A 68 9.18 -16.35 -10.04
N PHE A 69 9.41 -15.82 -8.85
CA PHE A 69 8.76 -16.29 -7.63
C PHE A 69 8.20 -15.16 -6.78
N LEU A 70 6.95 -15.30 -6.34
CA LEU A 70 6.27 -14.31 -5.50
C LEU A 70 7.03 -13.94 -4.21
N PRO A 71 7.69 -14.87 -3.47
CA PRO A 71 8.44 -14.52 -2.27
C PRO A 71 9.67 -13.63 -2.51
N THR A 72 10.27 -13.67 -3.70
CA THR A 72 11.55 -13.02 -3.98
C THR A 72 11.46 -11.81 -4.90
N THR A 73 10.40 -11.68 -5.71
CA THR A 73 10.22 -10.52 -6.61
C THR A 73 10.21 -9.21 -5.83
N GLN A 74 10.85 -8.20 -6.37
CA GLN A 74 10.87 -6.84 -5.82
C GLN A 74 9.98 -5.87 -6.61
N ASP A 75 9.44 -6.31 -7.74
CA ASP A 75 8.54 -5.53 -8.59
C ASP A 75 7.08 -5.85 -8.25
N ARG A 76 6.32 -4.81 -7.82
CA ARG A 76 4.90 -4.95 -7.48
C ARG A 76 4.06 -5.46 -8.66
N ARG A 77 4.37 -5.02 -9.89
CA ARG A 77 3.66 -5.46 -11.09
C ARG A 77 3.77 -6.96 -11.28
N ILE A 78 5.00 -7.47 -11.15
CA ILE A 78 5.28 -8.90 -11.25
C ILE A 78 4.62 -9.65 -10.10
N ALA A 79 4.68 -9.12 -8.87
CA ALA A 79 3.99 -9.70 -7.73
C ALA A 79 2.48 -9.84 -7.96
N VAL A 80 1.83 -8.81 -8.52
CA VAL A 80 0.40 -8.84 -8.90
C VAL A 80 0.13 -9.92 -9.96
N LEU A 81 0.98 -10.03 -10.99
CA LEU A 81 0.82 -11.05 -12.04
C LEU A 81 1.00 -12.46 -11.49
N LEU A 82 1.97 -12.68 -10.60
CA LEU A 82 2.18 -13.97 -9.94
C LEU A 82 1.03 -14.32 -8.99
N ALA A 83 0.50 -13.33 -8.26
CA ALA A 83 -0.67 -13.51 -7.39
C ALA A 83 -1.92 -13.91 -8.19
N ARG A 84 -2.12 -13.35 -9.38
CA ARG A 84 -3.21 -13.74 -10.29
C ARG A 84 -3.15 -15.21 -10.70
N GLN A 85 -1.96 -15.82 -10.80
CA GLN A 85 -1.84 -17.27 -11.04
C GLN A 85 -2.41 -18.08 -9.87
N LEU A 86 -2.38 -17.54 -8.65
CA LEU A 86 -3.02 -18.11 -7.46
C LEU A 86 -4.50 -17.71 -7.35
N ARG A 87 -5.09 -17.07 -8.36
CA ARG A 87 -6.44 -16.49 -8.36
C ARG A 87 -6.65 -15.40 -7.32
N TYR A 88 -5.58 -14.73 -6.92
CA TYR A 88 -5.63 -13.60 -6.03
C TYR A 88 -5.54 -12.29 -6.82
N ILE A 89 -6.49 -11.40 -6.59
CA ILE A 89 -6.52 -10.07 -7.18
C ILE A 89 -6.07 -9.08 -6.11
N ALA A 90 -4.87 -8.55 -6.29
CA ALA A 90 -4.31 -7.56 -5.38
C ALA A 90 -5.17 -6.29 -5.38
N LYS A 91 -5.43 -5.75 -4.20
CA LYS A 91 -6.24 -4.55 -4.03
C LYS A 91 -5.46 -3.33 -4.45
N ASN A 92 -6.11 -2.47 -5.22
CA ASN A 92 -5.62 -1.14 -5.54
C ASN A 92 -6.20 -0.13 -4.56
N GLN A 93 -5.66 1.09 -4.58
CA GLN A 93 -6.17 2.18 -3.76
C GLN A 93 -7.64 2.50 -4.08
N THR A 94 -8.36 2.98 -3.07
CA THR A 94 -9.75 3.41 -3.18
C THR A 94 -9.89 4.83 -2.64
N ALA A 95 -10.87 5.56 -3.18
CA ALA A 95 -11.19 6.90 -2.71
C ALA A 95 -12.11 6.85 -1.49
N SER A 96 -11.99 7.84 -0.62
CA SER A 96 -12.99 8.10 0.41
C SER A 96 -14.20 8.79 -0.18
N VAL A 97 -15.38 8.51 0.40
CA VAL A 97 -16.65 9.18 0.08
C VAL A 97 -17.13 9.88 1.33
N VAL A 98 -17.40 11.18 1.22
CA VAL A 98 -17.76 12.05 2.35
C VAL A 98 -19.08 12.75 2.04
N PRO A 99 -20.05 12.83 2.96
CA PRO A 99 -21.22 13.65 2.76
C PRO A 99 -20.83 15.13 2.87
N GLN A 100 -21.30 15.94 1.94
CA GLN A 100 -21.03 17.37 1.87
C GLN A 100 -22.33 18.17 1.84
N VAL A 101 -22.34 19.29 2.54
CA VAL A 101 -23.44 20.24 2.61
C VAL A 101 -22.99 21.55 1.99
N PHE A 102 -23.84 22.10 1.14
CA PHE A 102 -23.66 23.42 0.53
C PHE A 102 -24.71 24.37 1.05
N VAL A 103 -24.30 25.57 1.48
CA VAL A 103 -25.20 26.57 2.07
C VAL A 103 -25.20 27.79 1.18
N LEU A 104 -26.42 28.22 0.79
CA LEU A 104 -26.62 29.42 0.00
C LEU A 104 -26.50 30.68 0.89
N GLY A 105 -25.99 31.77 0.32
CA GLY A 105 -25.89 33.04 1.03
C GLY A 105 -27.22 33.71 1.32
N ASN A 106 -28.25 33.46 0.48
CA ASN A 106 -29.62 33.97 0.62
C ASN A 106 -30.62 32.96 0.06
N GLU A 107 -31.87 33.02 0.55
CA GLU A 107 -32.98 32.28 -0.05
C GLU A 107 -33.20 32.74 -1.49
N MET A 108 -33.35 31.79 -2.41
CA MET A 108 -33.57 32.03 -3.83
C MET A 108 -35.01 31.74 -4.20
N ASP A 109 -35.54 32.46 -5.21
CA ASP A 109 -36.86 32.29 -5.76
C ASP A 109 -36.98 31.11 -6.76
N ARG A 110 -35.86 30.41 -6.97
CA ARG A 110 -35.72 29.28 -7.89
C ARG A 110 -34.82 28.19 -7.30
N ASP A 111 -34.95 26.98 -7.82
CA ASP A 111 -34.06 25.87 -7.48
C ASP A 111 -32.64 26.19 -7.91
N ILE A 112 -31.68 25.90 -7.04
CA ILE A 112 -30.26 26.01 -7.31
C ILE A 112 -29.67 24.61 -7.46
N VAL A 113 -29.04 24.39 -8.58
CA VAL A 113 -28.34 23.10 -8.88
C VAL A 113 -26.85 23.27 -8.70
N ILE A 114 -26.28 22.46 -7.85
CA ILE A 114 -24.82 22.27 -7.73
C ILE A 114 -24.48 21.05 -8.59
N PRO A 115 -23.74 21.26 -9.70
CA PRO A 115 -23.56 20.19 -10.67
C PRO A 115 -22.61 19.11 -10.15
N LYS A 116 -22.79 17.89 -10.65
CA LYS A 116 -21.81 16.80 -10.54
C LYS A 116 -20.44 17.27 -11.00
N GLY A 117 -19.38 16.84 -10.29
CA GLY A 117 -17.99 17.23 -10.58
C GLY A 117 -17.61 18.61 -10.01
N SER A 118 -18.47 19.24 -9.20
CA SER A 118 -18.06 20.45 -8.45
C SER A 118 -16.97 20.11 -7.46
N VAL A 119 -15.85 20.86 -7.51
CA VAL A 119 -14.67 20.59 -6.72
C VAL A 119 -14.74 21.30 -5.38
N VAL A 120 -14.53 20.57 -4.31
CA VAL A 120 -14.35 21.08 -2.95
C VAL A 120 -13.06 20.52 -2.35
N HIS A 121 -12.44 21.22 -1.42
CA HIS A 121 -11.18 20.76 -0.84
C HIS A 121 -11.04 21.12 0.63
N THR A 122 -10.08 20.48 1.29
CA THR A 122 -9.68 20.85 2.64
C THR A 122 -8.97 22.20 2.62
N LYS A 123 -9.03 22.91 3.74
CA LYS A 123 -8.37 24.22 3.85
C LYS A 123 -6.87 24.08 3.64
N ASP A 124 -6.31 24.95 2.81
CA ASP A 124 -4.87 25.04 2.61
C ASP A 124 -4.17 25.41 3.92
N SER A 125 -3.18 24.60 4.30
CA SER A 125 -2.30 24.91 5.42
C SER A 125 -0.86 24.57 5.07
N THR A 126 0.10 25.26 5.68
CA THR A 126 1.53 25.01 5.46
C THR A 126 2.00 23.63 5.92
N ASP A 127 1.22 22.97 6.77
CA ASP A 127 1.59 21.72 7.43
C ASP A 127 0.77 20.50 6.93
N MET A 128 -0.24 20.71 6.08
CA MET A 128 -1.10 19.62 5.59
C MET A 128 -1.28 19.70 4.09
N VAL A 129 -1.29 18.53 3.43
CA VAL A 129 -1.58 18.42 2.00
C VAL A 129 -3.05 18.73 1.77
N THR A 130 -3.34 19.59 0.78
CA THR A 130 -4.71 19.87 0.35
C THR A 130 -5.31 18.66 -0.34
N VAL A 131 -6.47 18.21 0.14
CA VAL A 131 -7.18 17.05 -0.41
C VAL A 131 -8.41 17.52 -1.16
N TYR A 132 -8.50 17.15 -2.44
CA TYR A 132 -9.58 17.51 -3.34
C TYR A 132 -10.66 16.44 -3.39
N PHE A 133 -11.90 16.88 -3.52
CA PHE A 133 -13.09 16.05 -3.65
C PHE A 133 -14.00 16.63 -4.73
N GLU A 134 -14.75 15.77 -5.40
CA GLU A 134 -15.75 16.17 -6.40
C GLU A 134 -17.13 15.60 -6.05
N THR A 135 -18.18 16.36 -6.30
CA THR A 135 -19.56 15.90 -6.12
C THR A 135 -19.85 14.70 -7.02
N GLU A 136 -20.46 13.66 -6.44
CA GLU A 136 -20.80 12.42 -7.15
C GLU A 136 -22.01 12.59 -8.07
N ASP A 137 -22.97 13.41 -7.63
CA ASP A 137 -24.23 13.69 -8.31
C ASP A 137 -24.58 15.17 -8.26
N ASP A 138 -25.59 15.57 -9.03
CA ASP A 138 -26.18 16.90 -8.95
C ASP A 138 -26.93 17.06 -7.63
N LEU A 139 -26.66 18.14 -6.88
CA LEU A 139 -27.43 18.51 -5.71
C LEU A 139 -28.42 19.64 -6.06
N ILE A 140 -29.69 19.42 -5.80
CA ILE A 140 -30.74 20.43 -6.01
C ILE A 140 -31.18 20.96 -4.66
N ILE A 141 -31.01 22.28 -4.43
CA ILE A 141 -31.55 23.02 -3.30
C ILE A 141 -32.81 23.75 -3.80
N PRO A 142 -34.00 23.40 -3.29
CA PRO A 142 -35.25 24.00 -3.75
C PRO A 142 -35.39 25.49 -3.42
N ALA A 143 -36.23 26.18 -4.17
CA ALA A 143 -36.58 27.57 -3.92
C ALA A 143 -37.02 27.81 -2.47
N GLY A 144 -36.53 28.87 -1.84
CA GLY A 144 -36.85 29.23 -0.46
C GLY A 144 -36.13 28.47 0.60
N MET A 145 -35.09 27.65 0.22
CA MET A 145 -34.25 26.90 1.15
C MET A 145 -32.81 27.40 1.09
N LEU A 146 -32.09 27.30 2.22
CA LEU A 146 -30.68 27.69 2.31
C LEU A 146 -29.70 26.52 2.12
N GLY A 147 -30.18 25.27 2.25
CA GLY A 147 -29.37 24.05 2.10
C GLY A 147 -28.85 23.46 3.41
N ASP A 148 -28.96 24.17 4.54
CA ASP A 148 -28.52 23.70 5.86
C ASP A 148 -29.68 23.19 6.74
N GLU A 149 -30.83 22.96 6.16
CA GLU A 149 -32.00 22.40 6.86
C GLU A 149 -31.74 20.96 7.29
N LYS A 150 -32.19 20.65 8.51
CA LYS A 150 -32.07 19.31 9.07
C LYS A 150 -33.41 18.56 9.09
N ASN A 151 -33.29 17.24 9.04
CA ASN A 151 -34.38 16.32 9.30
C ASN A 151 -34.60 16.15 10.82
N GLU A 152 -35.64 15.38 11.20
CA GLU A 152 -35.96 15.08 12.60
C GLU A 152 -34.88 14.28 13.31
N ASP A 153 -34.03 13.53 12.58
CA ASP A 153 -32.92 12.74 13.04
C ASP A 153 -31.56 13.49 13.09
N ASP A 154 -31.60 14.82 12.99
CA ASP A 154 -30.44 15.73 12.94
C ASP A 154 -29.53 15.56 11.70
N SER A 155 -29.90 14.74 10.73
CA SER A 155 -29.23 14.64 9.42
C SER A 155 -29.57 15.83 8.52
N TYR A 156 -28.64 16.24 7.64
CA TYR A 156 -28.91 17.31 6.68
C TYR A 156 -29.79 16.85 5.54
N LYS A 157 -30.82 17.64 5.23
CA LYS A 157 -31.80 17.32 4.22
C LYS A 157 -31.23 17.41 2.81
N TYR A 158 -30.36 18.39 2.58
CA TYR A 158 -29.71 18.64 1.29
C TYR A 158 -28.21 18.38 1.42
N SER A 159 -27.80 17.13 1.27
CA SER A 159 -26.42 16.71 1.23
C SER A 159 -26.16 15.87 0.00
N VAL A 160 -24.96 15.95 -0.53
CA VAL A 160 -24.48 15.14 -1.65
C VAL A 160 -23.17 14.47 -1.24
N ASN A 161 -22.92 13.29 -1.74
CA ASN A 161 -21.63 12.64 -1.56
C ASN A 161 -20.57 13.32 -2.42
N VAL A 162 -19.40 13.54 -1.84
CA VAL A 162 -18.20 13.94 -2.57
C VAL A 162 -17.18 12.81 -2.50
N ILE A 163 -16.55 12.51 -3.63
CA ILE A 163 -15.55 11.46 -3.78
C ILE A 163 -14.19 12.12 -3.87
N GLN A 164 -13.23 11.62 -3.09
CA GLN A 164 -11.84 12.07 -3.13
C GLN A 164 -11.24 11.95 -4.52
N GLY A 165 -10.43 12.95 -4.89
CA GLY A 165 -9.70 13.01 -6.14
C GLY A 165 -10.31 13.93 -7.17
N THR A 166 -9.65 14.02 -8.31
CA THR A 166 -10.03 14.85 -9.45
C THR A 166 -10.23 14.00 -10.70
N SER A 167 -11.21 14.36 -11.52
CA SER A 167 -11.51 13.65 -12.76
C SER A 167 -10.62 14.14 -13.90
N VAL A 168 -10.07 13.20 -14.64
CA VAL A 168 -9.35 13.42 -15.91
C VAL A 168 -10.24 12.89 -17.01
N ASN A 169 -10.66 13.76 -17.90
CA ASN A 169 -11.55 13.41 -19.00
C ASN A 169 -10.78 13.30 -20.32
N GLU A 170 -11.08 12.27 -21.10
CA GLU A 170 -10.57 12.06 -22.46
C GLU A 170 -9.05 12.15 -22.58
N ASP A 171 -8.31 11.57 -21.63
CA ASP A 171 -6.86 11.49 -21.66
C ASP A 171 -6.39 10.63 -22.84
N LEU A 172 -5.55 11.19 -23.69
CA LEU A 172 -5.05 10.54 -24.90
C LEU A 172 -3.88 9.63 -24.55
N LEU A 173 -4.05 8.31 -24.73
CA LEU A 173 -3.02 7.33 -24.41
C LEU A 173 -2.14 6.97 -25.61
N GLY A 174 -2.65 7.12 -26.84
CA GLY A 174 -1.90 6.88 -28.07
C GLY A 174 -2.64 6.06 -29.11
N SER A 175 -1.86 5.39 -29.95
CA SER A 175 -2.34 4.62 -31.09
C SER A 175 -2.03 3.14 -30.96
N SER A 176 -2.97 2.28 -31.29
CA SER A 176 -2.72 0.83 -31.40
C SER A 176 -1.80 0.53 -32.59
N ASN A 177 -0.91 -0.43 -32.41
CA ASN A 177 -0.04 -0.95 -33.47
C ASN A 177 -0.58 -2.29 -34.06
N GLY A 178 -1.76 -2.76 -33.63
CA GLY A 178 -2.38 -3.99 -34.08
C GLY A 178 -1.68 -5.27 -33.63
N GLN A 179 -0.70 -5.18 -32.73
CA GLN A 179 0.01 -6.34 -32.21
C GLN A 179 -0.64 -6.87 -30.92
N PRO A 180 -0.53 -8.16 -30.60
CA PRO A 180 -0.98 -8.71 -29.33
C PRO A 180 -0.20 -8.17 -28.15
N TYR A 181 -0.81 -8.20 -26.95
CA TYR A 181 -0.20 -7.84 -25.65
C TYR A 181 0.29 -6.40 -25.56
N GLN A 182 -0.39 -5.47 -26.23
CA GLN A 182 -0.08 -4.05 -26.09
C GLN A 182 -0.36 -3.56 -24.66
N SER A 183 0.49 -2.66 -24.18
CA SER A 183 0.34 -2.02 -22.89
C SER A 183 0.47 -0.51 -23.05
N PHE A 184 -0.47 0.24 -22.48
CA PHE A 184 -0.50 1.70 -22.49
C PHE A 184 -0.44 2.23 -21.08
N LYS A 185 0.47 3.17 -20.85
CA LYS A 185 0.64 3.85 -19.58
C LYS A 185 -0.35 5.01 -19.48
N LEU A 186 -1.06 5.17 -18.36
CA LEU A 186 -1.81 6.38 -18.07
C LEU A 186 -0.87 7.55 -17.78
N ASN A 187 -1.27 8.76 -18.17
CA ASN A 187 -0.41 9.94 -18.06
C ASN A 187 -0.30 10.46 -16.62
N TYR A 188 -1.28 10.13 -15.76
CA TYR A 188 -1.30 10.53 -14.37
C TYR A 188 -1.02 9.33 -13.44
N LYS A 189 -0.54 9.64 -12.24
CA LYS A 189 -0.30 8.67 -11.16
C LYS A 189 -1.49 8.64 -10.21
N GLU A 190 -1.48 7.69 -9.27
CA GLU A 190 -2.52 7.53 -8.24
C GLU A 190 -3.94 7.40 -8.82
N VAL A 191 -4.05 6.68 -9.92
CA VAL A 191 -5.33 6.47 -10.61
C VAL A 191 -6.18 5.48 -9.83
N LEU A 192 -7.44 5.84 -9.62
CA LEU A 192 -8.47 4.93 -9.10
C LEU A 192 -8.88 3.94 -10.19
N THR A 193 -8.35 2.74 -10.14
CA THR A 193 -8.50 1.72 -11.18
C THR A 193 -9.95 1.38 -11.49
N ASN A 194 -10.85 1.50 -10.51
CA ASN A 194 -12.28 1.24 -10.67
C ASN A 194 -13.04 2.37 -11.39
N SER A 195 -12.41 3.52 -11.57
CA SER A 195 -13.02 4.67 -12.26
C SER A 195 -12.68 4.76 -13.75
N ILE A 196 -11.81 3.88 -14.25
CA ILE A 196 -11.30 3.94 -15.61
C ILE A 196 -12.43 3.59 -16.60
N GLN A 197 -12.68 4.51 -17.52
CA GLN A 197 -13.55 4.31 -18.68
C GLN A 197 -12.66 4.42 -19.92
N LEU A 198 -12.43 3.30 -20.58
CA LEU A 198 -11.58 3.21 -21.77
C LEU A 198 -12.46 3.22 -23.01
N MET A 199 -12.14 4.09 -23.94
CA MET A 199 -12.81 4.19 -25.23
C MET A 199 -11.79 4.06 -26.37
N ILE A 200 -12.09 3.22 -27.36
CA ILE A 200 -11.18 2.93 -28.47
C ILE A 200 -11.92 3.18 -29.79
N ASN A 201 -11.26 3.90 -30.68
CA ASN A 201 -11.77 4.13 -32.02
C ASN A 201 -11.65 2.86 -32.87
N GLU A 202 -12.80 2.36 -33.34
CA GLU A 202 -12.90 1.15 -34.19
C GLU A 202 -13.33 1.51 -35.64
N GLY A 203 -13.20 2.78 -36.05
CA GLY A 203 -13.50 3.26 -37.39
C GLY A 203 -14.86 3.92 -37.53
N ASP A 204 -15.90 3.37 -36.96
CA ASP A 204 -17.25 3.95 -36.94
C ASP A 204 -17.46 4.88 -35.75
N GLY A 205 -16.48 5.03 -34.87
CA GLY A 205 -16.52 5.84 -33.66
C GLY A 205 -15.76 5.21 -32.51
N TYR A 206 -15.92 5.83 -31.32
CA TYR A 206 -15.35 5.31 -30.09
C TYR A 206 -16.26 4.30 -29.42
N GLU A 207 -15.75 3.11 -29.17
CA GLU A 207 -16.41 2.03 -28.47
C GLU A 207 -15.87 1.89 -27.05
N VAL A 208 -16.77 1.65 -26.09
CA VAL A 208 -16.39 1.46 -24.68
C VAL A 208 -15.88 0.04 -24.49
N TRP A 209 -14.70 -0.06 -23.86
CA TRP A 209 -14.10 -1.33 -23.49
C TRP A 209 -14.31 -1.59 -21.99
N THR A 210 -14.41 -2.86 -21.62
CA THR A 210 -14.74 -3.28 -20.25
C THR A 210 -13.47 -3.77 -19.52
N GLN A 211 -13.26 -3.21 -18.32
CA GLN A 211 -12.21 -3.69 -17.43
C GLN A 211 -12.60 -5.07 -16.87
N VAL A 212 -11.63 -5.99 -16.90
CA VAL A 212 -11.74 -7.32 -16.29
C VAL A 212 -10.51 -7.62 -15.44
N ASP A 213 -10.67 -8.48 -14.45
CA ASP A 213 -9.54 -8.86 -13.59
C ASP A 213 -8.53 -9.76 -14.31
N THR A 214 -9.03 -10.58 -15.26
CA THR A 214 -8.22 -11.49 -16.06
C THR A 214 -8.85 -11.70 -17.44
N LEU A 215 -8.01 -11.87 -18.46
CA LEU A 215 -8.45 -12.15 -19.83
C LEU A 215 -8.68 -13.65 -20.10
N ILE A 216 -8.55 -14.53 -19.09
CA ILE A 216 -8.65 -15.98 -19.25
C ILE A 216 -10.00 -16.41 -19.85
N ASP A 217 -11.08 -15.76 -19.43
CA ASP A 217 -12.44 -16.05 -19.85
C ASP A 217 -12.92 -15.18 -21.03
N SER A 218 -12.04 -14.34 -21.59
CA SER A 218 -12.33 -13.51 -22.74
C SER A 218 -12.14 -14.30 -24.05
N ASP A 219 -12.99 -14.04 -25.03
CA ASP A 219 -12.87 -14.54 -26.41
C ASP A 219 -12.17 -13.52 -27.33
N GLU A 220 -12.05 -13.85 -28.62
CA GLU A 220 -11.36 -13.03 -29.62
C GLU A 220 -12.07 -11.70 -29.94
N GLU A 221 -13.38 -11.60 -29.72
CA GLU A 221 -14.20 -10.41 -29.98
C GLU A 221 -14.45 -9.59 -28.71
N SER A 222 -14.07 -10.09 -27.53
CA SER A 222 -14.30 -9.41 -26.26
C SER A 222 -13.49 -8.14 -26.16
N ARG A 223 -14.16 -6.99 -26.05
CA ARG A 223 -13.60 -5.65 -25.80
C ARG A 223 -13.18 -5.52 -24.34
N HIS A 224 -12.22 -6.35 -23.92
CA HIS A 224 -11.76 -6.44 -22.56
C HIS A 224 -10.32 -5.96 -22.41
N TYR A 225 -10.03 -5.31 -21.29
CA TYR A 225 -8.68 -4.94 -20.88
C TYR A 225 -8.45 -5.24 -19.40
N THR A 226 -7.20 -5.38 -19.01
CA THR A 226 -6.79 -5.49 -17.62
C THR A 226 -6.00 -4.28 -17.20
N VAL A 227 -5.96 -4.02 -15.89
CA VAL A 227 -5.24 -2.91 -15.29
C VAL A 227 -4.21 -3.45 -14.31
N THR A 228 -3.00 -2.91 -14.38
CA THR A 228 -1.92 -3.15 -13.42
C THR A 228 -1.36 -1.83 -12.91
N VAL A 229 -0.97 -1.79 -11.64
CA VAL A 229 -0.36 -0.61 -11.00
C VAL A 229 1.00 -1.02 -10.46
N ASP A 230 2.04 -0.26 -10.82
CA ASP A 230 3.39 -0.47 -10.32
C ASP A 230 3.60 0.10 -8.92
N GLU A 231 4.81 -0.04 -8.39
CA GLU A 231 5.20 0.49 -7.07
C GLU A 231 5.24 2.03 -7.02
N PHE A 232 5.42 2.69 -8.18
CA PHE A 232 5.46 4.14 -8.33
C PHE A 232 4.11 4.77 -8.65
N ASP A 233 3.01 4.05 -8.44
CA ASP A 233 1.62 4.44 -8.72
C ASP A 233 1.33 4.73 -10.20
N THR A 234 2.15 4.15 -11.10
CA THR A 234 1.89 4.21 -12.52
C THR A 234 0.91 3.11 -12.92
N CYS A 235 -0.17 3.49 -13.57
CA CYS A 235 -1.20 2.59 -14.03
C CYS A 235 -0.98 2.22 -15.50
N TYR A 236 -1.12 0.93 -15.80
CA TYR A 236 -0.99 0.36 -17.14
C TYR A 236 -2.28 -0.34 -17.54
N ILE A 237 -2.76 -0.04 -18.74
CA ILE A 237 -3.84 -0.74 -19.41
C ILE A 237 -3.21 -1.80 -20.31
N GLU A 238 -3.61 -3.06 -20.16
CA GLU A 238 -3.04 -4.19 -20.89
C GLU A 238 -4.12 -4.90 -21.69
N PHE A 239 -3.83 -5.14 -22.98
CA PHE A 239 -4.74 -5.77 -23.92
C PHE A 239 -4.39 -7.24 -24.17
N GLY A 240 -5.35 -7.95 -24.71
CA GLY A 240 -5.25 -9.36 -24.98
C GLY A 240 -4.38 -9.74 -26.18
N SER A 241 -4.41 -11.04 -26.48
CA SER A 241 -3.62 -11.67 -27.54
C SER A 241 -4.35 -11.80 -28.87
N GLY A 242 -5.64 -11.42 -28.95
CA GLY A 242 -6.51 -11.70 -30.08
C GLY A 242 -7.17 -13.10 -30.02
N ALA A 243 -6.64 -14.02 -29.22
CA ALA A 243 -7.33 -15.26 -28.88
C ALA A 243 -8.04 -15.16 -27.53
N ARG A 244 -7.56 -14.26 -26.66
CA ARG A 244 -8.13 -13.93 -25.36
C ARG A 244 -8.14 -12.40 -25.19
N GLY A 245 -9.29 -11.81 -25.44
CA GLY A 245 -9.49 -10.38 -25.57
C GLY A 245 -9.10 -9.86 -26.96
N LYS A 246 -9.94 -9.00 -27.52
CA LYS A 246 -9.75 -8.34 -28.81
C LYS A 246 -8.46 -7.52 -28.79
N ILE A 247 -7.76 -7.44 -29.94
CA ILE A 247 -6.66 -6.50 -30.14
C ILE A 247 -7.28 -5.17 -30.62
N PRO A 248 -6.89 -4.02 -30.03
CA PRO A 248 -7.37 -2.71 -30.48
C PRO A 248 -7.04 -2.46 -31.94
N ASP A 249 -8.00 -1.91 -32.69
CA ASP A 249 -7.83 -1.58 -34.09
C ASP A 249 -6.80 -0.44 -34.27
N VAL A 250 -6.15 -0.40 -35.40
CA VAL A 250 -5.07 0.56 -35.69
C VAL A 250 -5.65 1.89 -36.15
N TYR A 251 -5.72 2.87 -35.27
CA TYR A 251 -6.10 4.25 -35.55
C TYR A 251 -5.19 5.23 -34.87
N ASP A 252 -4.84 6.33 -35.53
CA ASP A 252 -4.05 7.40 -34.93
C ASP A 252 -4.84 8.04 -33.78
N ASN A 253 -4.18 8.11 -32.61
CA ASN A 253 -4.78 8.65 -31.39
C ASN A 253 -6.13 8.00 -31.04
N GLY A 254 -6.25 6.70 -31.34
CA GLY A 254 -7.49 5.96 -31.22
C GLY A 254 -7.83 5.48 -29.81
N ILE A 255 -6.92 5.63 -28.81
CA ILE A 255 -7.12 5.14 -27.45
C ILE A 255 -7.20 6.31 -26.50
N ILE A 256 -8.36 6.51 -25.89
CA ILE A 256 -8.60 7.55 -24.88
C ILE A 256 -9.18 6.93 -23.59
N ALA A 257 -8.85 7.52 -22.46
CA ALA A 257 -9.36 7.09 -21.17
C ALA A 257 -9.87 8.28 -20.34
N SER A 258 -10.96 8.08 -19.63
CA SER A 258 -11.40 8.98 -18.57
C SER A 258 -11.30 8.25 -17.25
N TYR A 259 -10.77 8.90 -16.23
CA TYR A 259 -10.53 8.28 -14.93
C TYR A 259 -10.39 9.32 -13.82
N ARG A 260 -10.41 8.87 -12.58
CA ARG A 260 -10.20 9.71 -11.41
C ARG A 260 -8.79 9.50 -10.86
N VAL A 261 -8.13 10.60 -10.48
CA VAL A 261 -6.82 10.62 -9.83
C VAL A 261 -7.00 11.00 -8.36
N GLY A 262 -6.35 10.29 -7.47
CA GLY A 262 -6.45 10.46 -6.02
C GLY A 262 -6.73 9.12 -5.34
N GLY A 263 -7.16 9.18 -4.09
CA GLY A 263 -7.42 7.97 -3.28
C GLY A 263 -6.45 7.86 -2.10
N GLY A 264 -6.47 6.71 -1.46
CA GLY A 264 -5.69 6.46 -0.27
C GLY A 264 -6.32 7.01 1.01
N SER A 265 -5.64 6.75 2.11
CA SER A 265 -6.11 7.11 3.47
C SER A 265 -6.14 8.61 3.74
N ILE A 266 -5.45 9.41 2.94
CA ILE A 266 -5.40 10.87 3.08
C ILE A 266 -6.78 11.52 2.94
N GLY A 267 -7.70 10.88 2.21
CA GLY A 267 -9.09 11.33 2.07
C GLY A 267 -9.98 11.01 3.26
N ASN A 268 -9.49 10.33 4.29
CA ASN A 268 -10.25 10.01 5.49
C ASN A 268 -10.26 11.20 6.45
N VAL A 269 -10.90 12.26 6.02
CA VAL A 269 -10.92 13.56 6.71
C VAL A 269 -11.88 13.60 7.89
N LYS A 270 -11.60 14.50 8.87
CA LYS A 270 -12.48 14.71 10.02
C LYS A 270 -13.68 15.57 9.63
N PRO A 271 -14.77 15.58 10.44
CA PRO A 271 -15.89 16.50 10.25
C PRO A 271 -15.43 17.96 10.17
N SER A 272 -16.09 18.75 9.34
CA SER A 272 -15.85 20.19 9.16
C SER A 272 -14.44 20.58 8.69
N THR A 273 -13.80 19.72 7.90
CA THR A 273 -12.48 19.98 7.31
C THR A 273 -12.52 20.33 5.82
N ILE A 274 -13.56 19.91 5.08
CA ILE A 274 -13.77 20.27 3.67
C ILE A 274 -14.58 21.56 3.66
N THR A 275 -13.93 22.72 3.58
CA THR A 275 -14.56 24.03 3.76
C THR A 275 -14.35 24.98 2.60
N GLU A 276 -13.50 24.64 1.66
CA GLU A 276 -13.16 25.47 0.51
C GLU A 276 -13.69 24.84 -0.79
N PHE A 277 -13.84 25.65 -1.81
CA PHE A 277 -14.16 25.19 -3.16
C PHE A 277 -13.27 25.92 -4.18
N ASP A 278 -12.85 25.19 -5.21
CA ASP A 278 -11.83 25.61 -6.17
C ASP A 278 -12.36 26.71 -7.11
N GLU A 279 -13.58 26.55 -7.58
CA GLU A 279 -14.29 27.56 -8.38
C GLU A 279 -15.53 28.06 -7.61
N SER A 280 -15.81 29.34 -7.70
CA SER A 280 -17.00 29.90 -7.05
C SER A 280 -18.27 29.28 -7.63
N ILE A 281 -18.93 28.44 -6.85
CA ILE A 281 -20.24 27.87 -7.18
C ILE A 281 -21.27 28.97 -6.98
N ALA A 282 -22.06 29.24 -8.03
CA ALA A 282 -23.02 30.34 -8.00
C ALA A 282 -23.97 30.23 -6.82
N TYR A 283 -24.10 31.35 -6.06
CA TYR A 283 -24.99 31.51 -4.91
C TYR A 283 -24.56 30.71 -3.63
N VAL A 284 -23.56 29.88 -3.68
CA VAL A 284 -23.02 29.18 -2.49
C VAL A 284 -22.12 30.12 -1.70
N ASP A 285 -22.40 30.25 -0.40
CA ASP A 285 -21.63 31.07 0.54
C ASP A 285 -20.58 30.23 1.27
N ARG A 286 -20.96 29.02 1.68
CA ARG A 286 -20.07 28.12 2.40
C ARG A 286 -20.39 26.65 2.13
N THR A 287 -19.41 25.80 2.35
CA THR A 287 -19.56 24.35 2.28
C THR A 287 -18.88 23.69 3.48
N PHE A 288 -19.34 22.52 3.88
CA PHE A 288 -18.70 21.73 4.95
C PHE A 288 -19.16 20.28 4.92
N ASN A 289 -18.33 19.38 5.44
CA ASN A 289 -18.69 18.00 5.66
C ASN A 289 -19.20 17.81 7.10
N PRO A 290 -20.46 17.39 7.30
CA PRO A 290 -21.08 17.26 8.63
C PRO A 290 -20.50 16.08 9.43
N SER A 291 -19.97 15.06 8.74
CA SER A 291 -19.36 13.87 9.34
C SER A 291 -18.03 13.52 8.65
N GLY A 292 -17.36 12.52 9.20
CA GLY A 292 -16.26 11.85 8.48
C GLY A 292 -16.79 11.04 7.27
N PRO A 293 -15.88 10.31 6.59
CA PRO A 293 -16.24 9.51 5.43
C PRO A 293 -17.30 8.45 5.74
N THR A 294 -18.24 8.27 4.82
CA THR A 294 -19.18 7.13 4.81
C THR A 294 -18.53 5.88 4.21
N VAL A 295 -17.59 6.08 3.26
CA VAL A 295 -16.72 5.04 2.71
C VAL A 295 -15.29 5.51 2.92
N LEU A 296 -14.47 4.66 3.53
CA LEU A 296 -13.08 4.96 3.81
C LEU A 296 -12.21 4.73 2.58
N GLY A 297 -11.29 5.65 2.34
CA GLY A 297 -10.23 5.49 1.36
C GLY A 297 -9.13 4.58 1.89
N HIS A 298 -8.56 3.76 1.01
CA HIS A 298 -7.52 2.78 1.33
C HIS A 298 -6.34 2.91 0.40
N GLU A 299 -5.16 2.61 0.95
CA GLU A 299 -3.94 2.47 0.15
C GLU A 299 -3.96 1.17 -0.68
N LYS A 300 -3.15 1.14 -1.72
CA LYS A 300 -2.89 -0.10 -2.47
C LYS A 300 -2.16 -1.11 -1.59
N GLU A 301 -2.40 -2.41 -1.81
CA GLU A 301 -1.61 -3.44 -1.17
C GLU A 301 -0.12 -3.33 -1.53
N SER A 302 0.73 -3.41 -0.52
CA SER A 302 2.18 -3.52 -0.68
C SER A 302 2.59 -4.90 -1.21
N ILE A 303 3.83 -5.03 -1.67
CA ILE A 303 4.37 -6.32 -2.12
C ILE A 303 4.33 -7.35 -0.98
N GLU A 304 4.63 -6.90 0.25
CA GLU A 304 4.63 -7.73 1.45
C GLU A 304 3.22 -8.26 1.76
N GLU A 305 2.22 -7.40 1.68
CA GLU A 305 0.82 -7.82 1.86
C GLU A 305 0.39 -8.81 0.77
N ILE A 306 0.77 -8.58 -0.49
CA ILE A 306 0.47 -9.50 -1.60
C ILE A 306 1.14 -10.86 -1.36
N ARG A 307 2.42 -10.89 -0.90
CA ARG A 307 3.14 -12.13 -0.57
C ARG A 307 2.46 -12.95 0.51
N GLU A 308 1.85 -12.30 1.49
CA GLU A 308 1.10 -12.96 2.56
C GLU A 308 -0.31 -13.35 2.15
N ASN A 309 -1.02 -12.45 1.46
CA ASN A 309 -2.43 -12.60 1.16
C ASN A 309 -2.69 -13.59 0.02
N ALA A 310 -1.87 -13.60 -1.04
CA ALA A 310 -2.11 -14.46 -2.19
C ALA A 310 -2.04 -15.96 -1.86
N PRO A 311 -1.01 -16.48 -1.14
CA PRO A 311 -0.99 -17.88 -0.71
C PRO A 311 -2.11 -18.20 0.29
N ALA A 312 -2.46 -17.26 1.18
CA ALA A 312 -3.54 -17.44 2.15
C ALA A 312 -4.90 -17.54 1.45
N ALA A 313 -5.18 -16.67 0.47
CA ALA A 313 -6.40 -16.75 -0.35
C ALA A 313 -6.49 -18.07 -1.14
N PHE A 314 -5.37 -18.52 -1.72
CA PHE A 314 -5.32 -19.80 -2.40
C PHE A 314 -5.58 -20.98 -1.46
N ARG A 315 -5.06 -20.94 -0.23
CA ARG A 315 -5.27 -21.99 0.78
C ARG A 315 -6.71 -22.03 1.26
N THR A 316 -7.30 -20.88 1.57
CA THR A 316 -8.67 -20.80 2.11
C THR A 316 -9.74 -21.11 1.08
N GLN A 317 -9.50 -20.82 -0.21
CA GLN A 317 -10.47 -20.97 -1.29
C GLN A 317 -11.84 -20.37 -0.92
N ASP A 318 -11.83 -19.21 -0.27
CA ASP A 318 -13.01 -18.48 0.23
C ASP A 318 -13.88 -19.31 1.22
N ARG A 319 -13.25 -20.19 2.02
CA ARG A 319 -13.91 -21.03 3.04
C ARG A 319 -13.19 -20.94 4.37
N ALA A 320 -13.95 -20.80 5.45
CA ALA A 320 -13.45 -20.80 6.82
C ALA A 320 -13.59 -22.20 7.44
N ILE A 321 -12.51 -22.97 7.47
CA ILE A 321 -12.48 -24.35 7.97
C ILE A 321 -11.64 -24.43 9.24
N THR A 322 -10.40 -23.99 9.17
CA THR A 322 -9.47 -23.96 10.29
C THR A 322 -9.50 -22.59 10.97
N ALA A 323 -9.04 -22.52 12.22
CA ALA A 323 -8.94 -21.24 12.93
C ALA A 323 -8.10 -20.22 12.15
N GLN A 324 -7.04 -20.67 11.49
CA GLN A 324 -6.20 -19.81 10.65
C GLN A 324 -6.93 -19.30 9.41
N ASP A 325 -7.84 -20.10 8.81
CA ASP A 325 -8.62 -19.64 7.65
C ASP A 325 -9.56 -18.50 8.03
N TYR A 326 -10.16 -18.52 9.24
CA TYR A 326 -10.94 -17.39 9.74
C TYR A 326 -10.09 -16.12 9.87
N ALA A 327 -8.88 -16.25 10.42
CA ALA A 327 -7.97 -15.13 10.55
C ALA A 327 -7.55 -14.58 9.16
N ASP A 328 -7.13 -15.45 8.25
CA ASP A 328 -6.70 -15.03 6.90
C ASP A 328 -7.84 -14.37 6.12
N LEU A 329 -9.04 -14.94 6.14
CA LEU A 329 -10.19 -14.35 5.46
C LEU A 329 -10.58 -13.01 6.08
N LEU A 330 -10.47 -12.84 7.41
CA LEU A 330 -10.70 -11.56 8.05
C LEU A 330 -9.69 -10.51 7.56
N ARG A 331 -8.41 -10.81 7.56
CA ARG A 331 -7.35 -9.91 7.12
C ARG A 331 -7.45 -9.58 5.63
N ILE A 332 -7.71 -10.59 4.80
CA ILE A 332 -7.78 -10.42 3.34
C ILE A 332 -8.99 -9.57 2.93
N ASN A 333 -10.13 -9.72 3.57
CA ASN A 333 -11.37 -9.10 3.09
C ASN A 333 -11.75 -7.80 3.81
N PHE A 334 -11.12 -7.51 4.94
CA PHE A 334 -11.41 -6.31 5.73
C PHE A 334 -10.13 -5.49 5.92
N TYR A 335 -10.02 -4.42 5.14
CA TYR A 335 -8.84 -3.53 5.19
C TYR A 335 -8.60 -2.94 6.58
N GLU A 336 -9.67 -2.71 7.32
CA GLU A 336 -9.63 -2.16 8.67
C GLU A 336 -8.80 -3.03 9.65
N VAL A 337 -8.61 -4.30 9.30
CA VAL A 337 -7.83 -5.27 10.09
C VAL A 337 -6.40 -5.34 9.56
N LEU A 338 -5.43 -4.95 10.39
CA LEU A 338 -4.01 -4.99 10.05
C LEU A 338 -3.44 -6.42 10.12
N SER A 339 -3.78 -7.14 11.18
CA SER A 339 -3.30 -8.50 11.42
C SER A 339 -4.32 -9.30 12.21
N SER A 340 -4.28 -10.61 12.07
CA SER A 340 -5.19 -11.51 12.80
C SER A 340 -4.58 -12.89 12.99
N VAL A 341 -4.97 -13.57 14.04
CA VAL A 341 -4.59 -14.96 14.34
C VAL A 341 -5.80 -15.73 14.81
N GLY A 342 -5.95 -16.94 14.30
CA GLY A 342 -7.02 -17.84 14.69
C GLY A 342 -6.50 -18.94 15.61
N ILE A 343 -7.20 -19.15 16.73
CA ILE A 343 -6.87 -20.17 17.74
C ILE A 343 -8.11 -21.01 18.01
N SER A 344 -7.99 -22.34 17.87
CA SER A 344 -9.06 -23.23 18.23
C SER A 344 -9.28 -23.23 19.74
N ASP A 345 -10.53 -23.22 20.17
CA ASP A 345 -10.85 -23.28 21.60
C ASP A 345 -10.48 -24.65 22.16
N GLU A 346 -9.80 -24.72 23.32
CA GLU A 346 -9.33 -25.95 23.92
C GLU A 346 -10.48 -26.75 24.57
N VAL A 347 -11.52 -26.05 24.99
CA VAL A 347 -12.63 -26.64 25.76
C VAL A 347 -13.82 -26.93 24.87
N VAL A 348 -14.19 -26.00 24.02
CA VAL A 348 -15.33 -26.12 23.10
C VAL A 348 -14.84 -26.51 21.71
N LYS A 349 -14.97 -27.79 21.37
CA LYS A 349 -14.66 -28.28 20.03
C LYS A 349 -15.48 -27.52 18.98
N LEU A 350 -14.87 -27.21 17.87
CA LEU A 350 -15.45 -26.45 16.75
C LEU A 350 -15.79 -24.97 17.06
N LYS A 351 -15.27 -24.43 18.17
CA LYS A 351 -15.26 -22.98 18.42
C LYS A 351 -13.90 -22.40 18.03
N MET A 352 -13.91 -21.34 17.21
CA MET A 352 -12.72 -20.63 16.76
C MET A 352 -12.67 -19.26 17.41
N ASN A 353 -11.58 -18.95 18.10
CA ASN A 353 -11.30 -17.61 18.61
C ASN A 353 -10.40 -16.90 17.61
N VAL A 354 -10.85 -15.79 17.05
CA VAL A 354 -10.10 -15.01 16.08
C VAL A 354 -9.70 -13.69 16.73
N PHE A 355 -8.41 -13.57 17.02
CA PHE A 355 -7.85 -12.36 17.58
C PHE A 355 -7.44 -11.43 16.43
N TYR A 356 -7.75 -10.14 16.55
CA TYR A 356 -7.46 -9.16 15.53
C TYR A 356 -6.74 -7.95 16.10
N LEU A 357 -5.90 -7.33 15.27
CA LEU A 357 -5.30 -6.01 15.42
C LEU A 357 -5.89 -5.12 14.35
N MET A 358 -6.50 -4.01 14.73
CA MET A 358 -7.04 -3.04 13.77
C MET A 358 -5.90 -2.19 13.18
N ARG A 359 -6.09 -1.61 12.00
CA ARG A 359 -5.20 -0.54 11.52
C ARG A 359 -5.39 0.72 12.37
N GLU A 360 -4.39 1.56 12.40
CA GLU A 360 -4.45 2.83 13.13
C GLU A 360 -5.62 3.69 12.64
N GLY A 361 -6.38 4.25 13.56
CA GLY A 361 -7.58 5.03 13.26
C GLY A 361 -8.86 4.22 13.06
N TYR A 362 -8.80 2.88 13.06
CA TYR A 362 -9.97 2.02 12.89
C TYR A 362 -10.35 1.30 14.18
N THR A 363 -11.64 1.06 14.34
CA THR A 363 -12.20 0.29 15.46
C THR A 363 -13.23 -0.73 14.94
N MET A 364 -13.33 -1.86 15.64
CA MET A 364 -14.37 -2.86 15.37
C MET A 364 -15.69 -2.36 15.99
N ASP A 365 -16.39 -1.51 15.27
CA ASP A 365 -17.72 -1.02 15.66
C ASP A 365 -18.83 -2.03 15.29
N GLU A 366 -20.07 -1.75 15.68
CA GLU A 366 -21.22 -2.64 15.40
C GLU A 366 -21.47 -2.79 13.89
N ALA A 367 -21.22 -1.77 13.09
CA ALA A 367 -21.42 -1.80 11.65
C ALA A 367 -20.40 -2.71 10.96
N LEU A 368 -19.12 -2.56 11.30
CA LEU A 368 -18.05 -3.41 10.80
C LEU A 368 -18.23 -4.86 11.27
N LEU A 369 -18.55 -5.06 12.56
CA LEU A 369 -18.79 -6.39 13.10
C LEU A 369 -19.97 -7.09 12.40
N LYS A 370 -21.02 -6.35 12.06
CA LYS A 370 -22.13 -6.88 11.27
C LYS A 370 -21.67 -7.29 9.87
N ARG A 371 -20.92 -6.44 9.16
CA ARG A 371 -20.35 -6.76 7.84
C ARG A 371 -19.49 -8.02 7.88
N VAL A 372 -18.63 -8.13 8.90
CA VAL A 372 -17.78 -9.31 9.14
C VAL A 372 -18.61 -10.57 9.36
N ASN A 373 -19.63 -10.50 10.22
CA ASN A 373 -20.51 -11.64 10.48
C ASN A 373 -21.31 -12.05 9.23
N ASP A 374 -21.84 -11.10 8.49
CA ASP A 374 -22.59 -11.36 7.23
C ASP A 374 -21.68 -12.03 6.19
N PHE A 375 -20.40 -11.61 6.09
CA PHE A 375 -19.40 -12.23 5.23
C PHE A 375 -19.12 -13.68 5.62
N PHE A 376 -18.91 -13.96 6.92
CA PHE A 376 -18.60 -15.31 7.40
C PHE A 376 -19.79 -16.27 7.36
N ASN A 377 -21.02 -15.80 7.55
CA ASN A 377 -22.22 -16.65 7.58
C ASN A 377 -22.37 -17.58 6.37
N SER A 378 -21.90 -17.17 5.18
CA SER A 378 -21.96 -17.98 3.96
C SER A 378 -20.72 -18.87 3.75
N ARG A 379 -19.68 -18.76 4.59
CA ARG A 379 -18.34 -19.36 4.39
C ARG A 379 -17.95 -20.36 5.47
N ILE A 380 -18.71 -20.43 6.55
CA ILE A 380 -18.44 -21.34 7.68
C ILE A 380 -19.00 -22.74 7.44
N ILE A 381 -18.40 -23.73 8.07
CA ILE A 381 -18.94 -25.08 8.09
C ILE A 381 -20.11 -25.13 9.09
N PRO A 382 -21.25 -25.74 8.72
CA PRO A 382 -22.36 -25.92 9.64
C PRO A 382 -21.93 -26.66 10.95
N GLY A 383 -22.27 -26.07 12.09
CA GLY A 383 -21.92 -26.62 13.41
C GLY A 383 -20.63 -26.08 14.01
N THR A 384 -19.91 -25.20 13.29
CA THR A 384 -18.80 -24.42 13.86
C THR A 384 -19.32 -23.10 14.44
N SER A 385 -18.63 -22.59 15.45
CA SER A 385 -18.86 -21.26 16.00
C SER A 385 -17.55 -20.47 16.02
N TYR A 386 -17.65 -19.17 15.93
CA TYR A 386 -16.49 -18.29 15.97
C TYR A 386 -16.77 -17.07 16.87
N GLU A 387 -15.70 -16.47 17.34
CA GLU A 387 -15.74 -15.27 18.16
C GLU A 387 -14.57 -14.36 17.80
N PHE A 388 -14.85 -13.11 17.46
CA PHE A 388 -13.81 -12.11 17.19
C PHE A 388 -13.44 -11.41 18.48
N LYS A 389 -12.13 -11.39 18.79
CA LYS A 389 -11.57 -10.82 20.01
C LYS A 389 -10.47 -9.83 19.68
N LYS A 390 -10.47 -8.71 20.38
CA LYS A 390 -9.34 -7.79 20.30
C LYS A 390 -8.07 -8.51 20.79
N HIS A 391 -6.93 -8.19 20.17
CA HIS A 391 -5.62 -8.69 20.61
C HIS A 391 -5.35 -8.40 22.08
N GLU A 392 -4.54 -9.24 22.70
CA GLU A 392 -3.98 -9.02 24.02
C GLU A 392 -2.57 -8.44 23.87
N GLU A 393 -2.18 -7.53 24.77
CA GLU A 393 -0.84 -6.95 24.77
C GLU A 393 0.10 -7.74 25.69
N TYR A 394 1.36 -7.87 25.26
CA TYR A 394 2.47 -8.35 26.07
C TYR A 394 3.49 -7.21 26.21
N PRO A 395 3.30 -6.32 27.20
CA PRO A 395 4.12 -5.12 27.31
C PRO A 395 5.51 -5.46 27.86
N ILE A 396 6.56 -5.00 27.16
CA ILE A 396 7.95 -5.12 27.60
C ILE A 396 8.55 -3.76 27.97
N THR A 397 9.43 -3.75 28.97
CA THR A 397 10.23 -2.58 29.31
C THR A 397 11.66 -2.81 28.86
N ILE A 398 12.20 -1.91 28.06
CA ILE A 398 13.57 -1.98 27.55
C ILE A 398 14.44 -1.02 28.35
N THR A 399 15.53 -1.54 28.92
CA THR A 399 16.61 -0.73 29.48
C THR A 399 17.88 -0.99 28.70
N ALA A 400 18.47 0.06 28.12
CA ALA A 400 19.66 -0.05 27.30
C ALA A 400 20.74 0.96 27.68
N ASN A 401 22.00 0.58 27.49
CA ASN A 401 23.13 1.51 27.53
C ASN A 401 23.37 2.04 26.11
N LEU A 402 23.38 3.36 25.98
CA LEU A 402 23.67 4.10 24.77
C LEU A 402 24.97 4.87 24.94
N ILE A 403 25.97 4.54 24.13
CA ILE A 403 27.23 5.28 24.05
C ILE A 403 27.21 6.09 22.76
N ILE A 404 27.33 7.41 22.91
CA ILE A 404 27.31 8.37 21.81
C ILE A 404 28.73 8.87 21.58
N ASP A 405 29.12 8.94 20.31
CA ASP A 405 30.40 9.50 19.89
C ASP A 405 30.47 10.99 20.29
N ASP A 406 31.63 11.39 20.83
CA ASP A 406 31.87 12.74 21.36
C ASP A 406 31.76 13.85 20.28
N ASP A 407 31.68 13.50 19.00
CA ASP A 407 31.48 14.46 17.92
C ASP A 407 30.02 14.86 17.69
N TYR A 408 29.07 14.13 18.28
CA TYR A 408 27.64 14.33 18.08
C TYR A 408 26.93 14.95 19.30
N ASP A 409 25.83 15.68 19.04
CA ASP A 409 24.98 16.26 20.09
C ASP A 409 24.19 15.17 20.82
N LYS A 410 24.35 15.13 22.13
CA LYS A 410 23.76 14.08 22.97
C LYS A 410 22.22 14.07 22.92
N GLU A 411 21.58 15.23 23.07
CA GLU A 411 20.12 15.31 23.13
C GLU A 411 19.48 14.93 21.78
N THR A 412 20.11 15.33 20.69
CA THR A 412 19.65 15.02 19.34
C THR A 412 19.69 13.52 19.06
N ILE A 413 20.81 12.83 19.38
CA ILE A 413 20.94 11.39 19.17
C ILE A 413 19.99 10.61 20.07
N VAL A 414 19.85 10.99 21.33
CA VAL A 414 18.88 10.37 22.25
C VAL A 414 17.45 10.51 21.70
N GLY A 415 17.09 11.70 21.21
CA GLY A 415 15.78 11.95 20.59
C GLY A 415 15.54 11.04 19.38
N TYR A 416 16.51 10.93 18.45
CA TYR A 416 16.41 10.08 17.28
C TYR A 416 16.32 8.58 17.62
N VAL A 417 17.11 8.10 18.58
CA VAL A 417 17.07 6.70 19.02
C VAL A 417 15.75 6.38 19.71
N THR A 418 15.23 7.30 20.54
CA THR A 418 13.94 7.13 21.20
C THR A 418 12.81 7.08 20.17
N ASP A 419 12.77 8.05 19.27
CA ASP A 419 11.75 8.11 18.20
C ASP A 419 11.81 6.87 17.31
N TYR A 420 13.00 6.39 16.95
CA TYR A 420 13.17 5.17 16.17
C TYR A 420 12.62 3.94 16.89
N VAL A 421 12.93 3.77 18.19
CA VAL A 421 12.45 2.61 18.95
C VAL A 421 10.94 2.66 19.12
N GLU A 422 10.37 3.82 19.46
CA GLU A 422 8.95 3.98 19.74
C GLU A 422 8.11 4.00 18.45
N ASN A 423 8.52 4.78 17.45
CA ASN A 423 7.71 5.11 16.28
C ASN A 423 8.13 4.37 15.00
N THR A 424 9.27 3.64 15.03
CA THR A 424 9.71 2.83 13.87
C THR A 424 9.76 1.36 14.21
N PHE A 425 10.54 0.96 15.24
CA PHE A 425 10.71 -0.45 15.56
C PHE A 425 9.44 -1.07 16.18
N PHE A 426 8.84 -0.39 17.17
CA PHE A 426 7.56 -0.76 17.79
C PHE A 426 6.38 -0.02 17.18
N ALA A 427 6.53 0.52 15.96
CA ALA A 427 5.42 1.15 15.27
C ALA A 427 4.22 0.22 15.19
N TYR A 428 3.03 0.77 15.36
CA TYR A 428 1.78 0.01 15.33
C TYR A 428 1.63 -0.86 14.07
N GLY A 429 2.11 -0.36 12.94
CA GLY A 429 2.12 -1.08 11.66
C GLY A 429 3.03 -2.31 11.61
N ASN A 430 4.02 -2.39 12.50
CA ASN A 430 5.00 -3.49 12.57
C ASN A 430 4.64 -4.57 13.59
N LEU A 431 3.53 -4.39 14.34
CA LEU A 431 3.09 -5.33 15.34
C LEU A 431 2.49 -6.58 14.69
N VAL A 432 2.99 -7.75 15.04
CA VAL A 432 2.57 -9.04 14.48
C VAL A 432 2.28 -10.03 15.60
N PHE A 433 1.23 -10.85 15.43
CA PHE A 433 0.92 -11.93 16.35
C PHE A 433 1.99 -13.02 16.34
N GLY A 434 2.36 -13.49 17.53
CA GLY A 434 3.34 -14.59 17.69
C GLY A 434 4.76 -14.24 17.31
N ASP A 435 5.05 -12.95 17.06
CA ASP A 435 6.42 -12.49 16.78
C ASP A 435 7.30 -12.56 18.03
N LYS A 436 8.61 -12.57 17.80
CA LYS A 436 9.63 -12.62 18.84
C LYS A 436 10.41 -11.33 18.84
N PHE A 437 10.56 -10.73 20.00
CA PHE A 437 11.53 -9.64 20.16
C PHE A 437 12.92 -10.23 20.36
N VAL A 438 13.83 -9.92 19.45
CA VAL A 438 15.24 -10.34 19.49
C VAL A 438 16.10 -9.11 19.76
N LYS A 439 16.83 -9.10 20.88
CA LYS A 439 17.66 -7.95 21.30
C LYS A 439 18.69 -7.55 20.26
N SER A 440 19.39 -8.54 19.69
CA SER A 440 20.46 -8.32 18.70
C SER A 440 19.96 -7.60 17.45
N ASP A 441 18.69 -7.78 17.08
CA ASP A 441 18.12 -7.13 15.90
C ASP A 441 17.98 -5.63 16.13
N LEU A 442 17.41 -5.23 17.27
CA LEU A 442 17.28 -3.82 17.64
C LEU A 442 18.67 -3.17 17.85
N GLU A 443 19.59 -3.87 18.55
CA GLU A 443 20.97 -3.40 18.76
C GLU A 443 21.70 -3.15 17.42
N HIS A 444 21.54 -4.07 16.48
CA HIS A 444 22.14 -3.97 15.15
C HIS A 444 21.54 -2.84 14.32
N GLU A 445 20.21 -2.72 14.30
CA GLU A 445 19.50 -1.69 13.53
C GLU A 445 19.85 -0.28 14.01
N ILE A 446 19.84 -0.04 15.33
CA ILE A 446 20.22 1.27 15.87
C ILE A 446 21.64 1.64 15.51
N LYS A 447 22.57 0.69 15.61
CA LYS A 447 23.99 0.94 15.29
C LYS A 447 24.21 1.20 13.80
N GLN A 448 23.45 0.58 12.92
CA GLN A 448 23.55 0.82 11.48
C GLN A 448 22.88 2.14 11.05
N THR A 449 21.75 2.48 11.68
CA THR A 449 20.95 3.63 11.28
C THR A 449 21.56 4.96 11.72
N PHE A 450 22.19 4.99 12.89
CA PHE A 450 22.68 6.24 13.49
C PHE A 450 24.20 6.27 13.59
N ALA A 451 24.85 7.03 12.71
CA ALA A 451 26.32 7.16 12.66
C ALA A 451 26.92 7.71 13.97
N GLY A 452 26.17 8.48 14.77
CA GLY A 452 26.61 9.00 16.07
C GLY A 452 26.50 8.01 17.23
N VAL A 453 26.01 6.77 16.99
CA VAL A 453 25.91 5.73 18.02
C VAL A 453 27.15 4.82 17.96
N GLU A 454 28.03 4.95 18.94
CA GLU A 454 29.19 4.07 19.08
C GLU A 454 28.77 2.66 19.55
N SER A 455 27.87 2.61 20.53
CA SER A 455 27.35 1.34 21.05
C SER A 455 25.92 1.50 21.58
N PHE A 456 25.07 0.54 21.25
CA PHE A 456 23.75 0.37 21.85
C PHE A 456 23.64 -1.06 22.36
N ARG A 457 23.38 -1.24 23.65
CA ARG A 457 23.28 -2.55 24.28
C ARG A 457 22.13 -2.63 25.26
N ILE A 458 21.23 -3.59 25.03
CA ILE A 458 20.05 -3.83 25.87
C ILE A 458 20.46 -4.65 27.10
N ILE A 459 20.21 -4.11 28.30
CA ILE A 459 20.46 -4.74 29.59
C ILE A 459 19.23 -5.54 30.03
N SER A 460 18.07 -4.93 29.96
CA SER A 460 16.80 -5.55 30.31
C SER A 460 15.84 -5.51 29.11
N PRO A 461 15.14 -6.57 28.85
CA PRO A 461 15.01 -7.85 29.59
C PRO A 461 16.27 -8.73 29.49
N ASP A 462 16.47 -9.69 30.44
CA ASP A 462 17.67 -10.53 30.48
C ASP A 462 17.76 -11.52 29.33
N SER A 463 16.61 -12.08 28.89
CA SER A 463 16.58 -13.02 27.77
C SER A 463 16.90 -12.33 26.44
N ASP A 464 17.73 -12.97 25.61
CA ASP A 464 18.07 -12.46 24.27
C ASP A 464 16.90 -12.51 23.31
N ILE A 465 15.98 -13.46 23.53
CA ILE A 465 14.76 -13.62 22.75
C ILE A 465 13.58 -13.61 23.70
N ILE A 466 12.61 -12.75 23.45
CA ILE A 466 11.32 -12.71 24.15
C ILE A 466 10.23 -13.20 23.20
N THR A 467 9.46 -14.13 23.68
CA THR A 467 8.28 -14.65 22.99
C THR A 467 7.07 -14.38 23.87
N ALA A 468 5.96 -13.90 23.30
CA ALA A 468 4.72 -13.79 24.04
C ALA A 468 4.27 -15.19 24.54
N ASP A 469 3.66 -15.25 25.70
CA ASP A 469 3.21 -16.49 26.33
C ASP A 469 2.04 -17.18 25.61
N LYS A 470 1.36 -16.43 24.72
CA LYS A 470 0.26 -16.91 23.87
C LYS A 470 0.31 -16.28 22.50
N ASP A 471 -0.09 -17.04 21.49
CA ASP A 471 -0.17 -16.56 20.10
C ASP A 471 -1.24 -15.46 19.90
N SER A 472 -2.16 -15.28 20.86
CA SER A 472 -3.15 -14.19 20.88
C SER A 472 -2.57 -12.83 21.30
N LYS A 473 -1.32 -12.80 21.76
CA LYS A 473 -0.66 -11.61 22.28
C LYS A 473 0.32 -11.01 21.30
N ILE A 474 0.41 -9.70 21.37
CA ILE A 474 1.35 -8.89 20.60
C ILE A 474 2.33 -8.24 21.56
N ILE A 475 3.63 -8.30 21.23
CA ILE A 475 4.68 -7.65 22.02
C ILE A 475 4.62 -6.15 21.77
N THR A 476 4.43 -5.37 22.84
CA THR A 476 4.37 -3.90 22.78
C THR A 476 5.43 -3.28 23.69
N LEU A 477 5.92 -2.11 23.34
CA LEU A 477 6.82 -1.34 24.19
C LEU A 477 6.02 -0.64 25.29
N LYS A 478 6.33 -0.93 26.54
CA LYS A 478 5.76 -0.23 27.70
C LYS A 478 6.55 1.01 28.07
N GLU A 479 7.88 0.89 28.09
CA GLU A 479 8.78 1.96 28.51
C GLU A 479 10.20 1.70 27.97
N LEU A 480 10.85 2.75 27.49
CA LEU A 480 12.25 2.74 27.10
C LEU A 480 13.07 3.56 28.12
N LYS A 481 14.10 2.93 28.70
CA LYS A 481 15.06 3.58 29.62
C LYS A 481 16.44 3.55 29.01
N LEU A 482 17.01 4.70 28.73
CA LEU A 482 18.35 4.84 28.17
C LEU A 482 19.33 5.33 29.22
N ASN A 483 20.39 4.56 29.48
CA ASN A 483 21.56 5.01 30.23
C ASN A 483 22.56 5.57 29.23
N VAL A 484 22.69 6.90 29.16
CA VAL A 484 23.43 7.56 28.09
C VAL A 484 24.78 8.05 28.59
N THR A 485 25.85 7.68 27.87
CA THR A 485 27.23 8.14 28.09
C THR A 485 27.83 8.69 26.80
N GLY A 486 28.79 9.64 26.89
CA GLY A 486 29.39 10.32 25.73
C GLY A 486 28.49 11.42 25.15
N GLY A 487 28.89 11.94 24.00
CA GLY A 487 28.22 13.02 23.28
C GLY A 487 28.49 14.42 23.81
N LYS A 488 28.42 15.43 22.93
CA LYS A 488 28.52 16.85 23.31
C LYS A 488 27.23 17.30 23.99
N VAL A 489 27.35 18.04 25.06
CA VAL A 489 26.24 18.75 25.68
C VAL A 489 26.26 20.18 25.13
N LYS A 490 25.16 20.68 24.57
CA LYS A 490 25.05 22.10 24.22
C LYS A 490 25.25 22.95 25.46
N GLU A 491 26.36 23.70 25.49
CA GLU A 491 26.48 24.81 26.44
C GLU A 491 25.39 25.83 26.05
N GLY A 492 24.43 26.02 26.97
CA GLY A 492 23.28 26.92 26.81
C GLY A 492 23.63 28.39 26.74
#